data_539cdfb59c578fc6b634ccbf9c6e3c87
#
_entry.id   539cdfb59c578fc6b634ccbf9c6e3c87
#
_cell.length_a   1.000
_cell.length_b   1.000
_cell.length_c   1.000
_cell.angle_alpha   90.00
_cell.angle_beta   90.00
_cell.angle_gamma   90.00
#
_symmetry.space_group_name_H-M   'P 1'
#
loop_
_entity.id
_entity.type
_entity.pdbx_description
1 polymer ?
#
loop_
_entity_poly.entity_id
_entity_poly.type
_entity_poly.pdbx_seq_one_letter_code
_entity_poly.pdbx_strand_id
1 'polypeptide(L)'
;VYLSGRNELKLIDLKTFDSKTLVTDEFWAIQNSTPSFSPNDEYVLFTAYRNFEQDILVHSIKGNKTINLTNTGVTETAPAWSPDGKYIFFTSARTDPFYPSGSANVHIYRMALNNYDAPFRADKFDDLFKETPVAPKEVTPSEDKKSKKTTDTAKKKTDVKPTPKPASVITINTQNILDRIELVSPGFGSQFGTDVFAKGDKTYVFYSSNHEGGKFGLYRTTIEPFEANKTEKVGDG
;
A
#
# COMPACT_ATOMS: atom_id res chain seq x y z
N VAL A 1 -1.31 20.07 2.90
CA VAL A 1 -2.76 19.89 2.97
C VAL A 1 -3.19 19.57 4.38
N TYR A 2 -4.37 20.02 4.81
CA TYR A 2 -4.88 19.83 6.17
C TYR A 2 -6.41 19.95 6.22
N LEU A 3 -7.01 19.36 7.24
CA LEU A 3 -8.41 19.54 7.56
C LEU A 3 -8.59 20.76 8.47
N SER A 4 -9.53 21.62 8.17
CA SER A 4 -9.82 22.86 8.90
C SER A 4 -11.26 22.88 9.36
N GLY A 5 -11.46 23.05 10.67
CA GLY A 5 -12.78 22.97 11.27
C GLY A 5 -13.41 21.58 11.08
N ARG A 6 -14.72 21.54 10.84
CA ARG A 6 -15.46 20.27 10.66
C ARG A 6 -15.59 19.83 9.20
N ASN A 7 -15.44 20.75 8.27
CA ASN A 7 -15.93 20.56 6.90
C ASN A 7 -15.05 21.10 5.78
N GLU A 8 -13.81 21.51 6.05
CA GLU A 8 -12.95 22.05 4.99
C GLU A 8 -11.65 21.26 4.88
N LEU A 9 -11.31 20.89 3.65
CA LEU A 9 -9.99 20.41 3.24
C LEU A 9 -9.25 21.57 2.57
N LYS A 10 -8.11 21.98 3.13
CA LYS A 10 -7.33 23.14 2.68
C LYS A 10 -5.94 22.78 2.21
N LEU A 11 -5.50 23.51 1.21
CA LEU A 11 -4.12 23.54 0.74
C LEU A 11 -3.49 24.87 1.20
N ILE A 12 -2.30 24.80 1.77
CA ILE A 12 -1.51 25.98 2.16
C ILE A 12 -0.22 26.04 1.34
N ASP A 13 0.11 27.22 0.83
CA ASP A 13 1.44 27.51 0.28
C ASP A 13 2.40 27.82 1.44
N LEU A 14 3.48 27.05 1.60
CA LEU A 14 4.43 27.20 2.70
C LEU A 14 5.36 28.41 2.56
N LYS A 15 5.35 29.11 1.42
CA LYS A 15 6.14 30.32 1.19
C LYS A 15 5.36 31.58 1.53
N THR A 16 4.11 31.66 1.07
CA THR A 16 3.24 32.82 1.28
C THR A 16 2.32 32.68 2.48
N PHE A 17 2.12 31.45 2.97
CA PHE A 17 1.12 31.06 3.96
C PHE A 17 -0.34 31.30 3.54
N ASP A 18 -0.55 31.56 2.26
CA ASP A 18 -1.91 31.63 1.72
C ASP A 18 -2.56 30.26 1.73
N SER A 19 -3.81 30.20 2.14
CA SER A 19 -4.58 28.96 2.17
C SER A 19 -5.76 28.99 1.19
N LYS A 20 -6.00 27.87 0.52
CA LYS A 20 -7.11 27.70 -0.41
C LYS A 20 -7.94 26.49 0.05
N THR A 21 -9.26 26.65 0.13
CA THR A 21 -10.18 25.53 0.32
C THR A 21 -10.26 24.72 -0.98
N LEU A 22 -9.94 23.43 -0.90
CA LEU A 22 -10.05 22.49 -1.99
C LEU A 22 -11.43 21.83 -2.05
N VAL A 23 -11.91 21.39 -0.88
CA VAL A 23 -13.18 20.65 -0.74
C VAL A 23 -13.88 21.10 0.52
N THR A 24 -15.20 21.25 0.42
CA THR A 24 -16.09 21.38 1.59
C THR A 24 -16.95 20.13 1.66
N ASP A 25 -16.87 19.41 2.79
CA ASP A 25 -17.54 18.13 3.00
C ASP A 25 -17.68 17.81 4.50
N GLU A 26 -18.24 16.65 4.83
CA GLU A 26 -18.37 16.18 6.21
C GLU A 26 -17.14 15.40 6.66
N PHE A 27 -16.18 16.09 7.26
CA PHE A 27 -14.92 15.47 7.69
C PHE A 27 -14.87 15.09 9.15
N TRP A 28 -15.51 15.85 10.03
CA TRP A 28 -15.39 15.71 11.50
C TRP A 28 -13.93 15.60 11.91
N ALA A 29 -13.15 16.61 11.56
CA ALA A 29 -11.68 16.60 11.44
C ALA A 29 -10.90 15.91 12.58
N ILE A 30 -11.38 15.97 13.82
CA ILE A 30 -10.72 15.33 14.98
C ILE A 30 -10.83 13.80 14.99
N GLN A 31 -11.69 13.22 14.16
CA GLN A 31 -11.96 11.78 14.08
C GLN A 31 -11.52 11.19 12.73
N ASN A 32 -10.98 12.02 11.88
CA ASN A 32 -10.69 11.63 10.50
C ASN A 32 -9.20 11.34 10.26
N SER A 33 -8.91 10.56 9.24
CA SER A 33 -7.56 10.28 8.79
C SER A 33 -6.90 11.54 8.24
N THR A 34 -5.60 11.67 8.43
CA THR A 34 -4.82 12.78 7.88
C THR A 34 -4.81 12.73 6.36
N PRO A 35 -5.19 13.82 5.67
CA PRO A 35 -5.12 13.87 4.21
C PRO A 35 -3.67 13.81 3.71
N SER A 36 -3.44 13.14 2.59
CA SER A 36 -2.11 12.95 2.02
C SER A 36 -2.06 13.26 0.53
N PHE A 37 -0.91 13.75 0.05
CA PHE A 37 -0.67 13.90 -1.37
C PHE A 37 -0.37 12.56 -2.04
N SER A 38 -0.77 12.44 -3.30
CA SER A 38 -0.29 11.37 -4.16
C SER A 38 1.21 11.48 -4.41
N PRO A 39 1.90 10.38 -4.81
CA PRO A 39 3.33 10.41 -5.10
C PRO A 39 3.78 11.38 -6.19
N ASN A 40 2.86 11.85 -7.02
CA ASN A 40 3.10 12.86 -8.07
C ASN A 40 2.54 14.25 -7.73
N ASP A 41 2.04 14.46 -6.50
CA ASP A 41 1.49 15.72 -6.00
C ASP A 41 0.26 16.27 -6.78
N GLU A 42 -0.37 15.46 -7.64
CA GLU A 42 -1.53 15.88 -8.44
C GLU A 42 -2.87 15.67 -7.74
N TYR A 43 -2.89 14.79 -6.74
CA TYR A 43 -4.10 14.41 -6.01
C TYR A 43 -3.91 14.51 -4.50
N VAL A 44 -5.03 14.71 -3.80
CA VAL A 44 -5.13 14.60 -2.34
C VAL A 44 -6.06 13.46 -1.99
N LEU A 45 -5.60 12.53 -1.19
CA LEU A 45 -6.34 11.40 -0.63
C LEU A 45 -6.83 11.77 0.76
N PHE A 46 -8.09 11.49 1.05
CA PHE A 46 -8.71 11.77 2.34
C PHE A 46 -9.95 10.89 2.55
N THR A 47 -10.53 10.91 3.75
CA THR A 47 -11.82 10.29 4.03
C THR A 47 -12.86 11.34 4.36
N ALA A 48 -14.12 11.05 4.08
CA ALA A 48 -15.27 11.87 4.47
C ALA A 48 -16.45 10.97 4.85
N TYR A 49 -17.33 11.50 5.71
CA TYR A 49 -18.49 10.75 6.16
C TYR A 49 -19.60 10.75 5.12
N ARG A 50 -20.22 9.59 4.95
CA ARG A 50 -21.41 9.34 4.16
C ARG A 50 -22.32 8.42 4.94
N ASN A 51 -23.53 8.88 5.25
CA ASN A 51 -24.52 8.06 5.96
C ASN A 51 -23.97 7.39 7.23
N PHE A 52 -23.18 8.12 8.03
CA PHE A 52 -22.49 7.68 9.24
C PHE A 52 -21.30 6.73 9.03
N GLU A 53 -20.95 6.40 7.80
CA GLU A 53 -19.77 5.60 7.45
C GLU A 53 -18.72 6.49 6.76
N GLN A 54 -17.45 6.08 6.79
CA GLN A 54 -16.37 6.80 6.13
C GLN A 54 -16.08 6.17 4.78
N ASP A 55 -16.08 7.01 3.76
CA ASP A 55 -15.61 6.66 2.42
C ASP A 55 -14.23 7.26 2.14
N ILE A 56 -13.51 6.65 1.20
CA ILE A 56 -12.22 7.13 0.68
C ILE A 56 -12.47 7.98 -0.56
N LEU A 57 -11.95 9.20 -0.52
CA LEU A 57 -12.09 10.17 -1.61
C LEU A 57 -10.71 10.64 -2.09
N VAL A 58 -10.67 11.02 -3.37
CA VAL A 58 -9.51 11.63 -4.00
C VAL A 58 -9.93 12.94 -4.67
N HIS A 59 -9.21 14.02 -4.39
CA HIS A 59 -9.39 15.31 -5.05
C HIS A 59 -8.26 15.59 -6.04
N SER A 60 -8.58 15.82 -7.31
CA SER A 60 -7.61 16.29 -8.32
C SER A 60 -7.38 17.78 -8.14
N ILE A 61 -6.15 18.17 -7.79
CA ILE A 61 -5.78 19.58 -7.53
C ILE A 61 -5.93 20.40 -8.81
N LYS A 62 -5.41 19.91 -9.93
CA LYS A 62 -5.47 20.57 -11.22
C LYS A 62 -6.87 20.53 -11.83
N GLY A 63 -7.53 19.38 -11.74
CA GLY A 63 -8.87 19.20 -12.31
C GLY A 63 -9.99 19.79 -11.45
N ASN A 64 -9.69 20.19 -10.20
CA ASN A 64 -10.65 20.68 -9.21
C ASN A 64 -11.90 19.78 -9.10
N LYS A 65 -11.65 18.45 -9.06
CA LYS A 65 -12.71 17.45 -9.05
C LYS A 65 -12.44 16.44 -7.95
N THR A 66 -13.47 16.15 -7.15
CA THR A 66 -13.45 15.10 -6.13
C THR A 66 -14.15 13.84 -6.66
N ILE A 67 -13.54 12.70 -6.37
CA ILE A 67 -14.04 11.37 -6.74
C ILE A 67 -14.17 10.58 -5.43
N ASN A 68 -15.35 10.03 -5.16
CA ASN A 68 -15.53 9.02 -4.12
C ASN A 68 -15.14 7.67 -4.71
N LEU A 69 -14.13 7.02 -4.12
CA LEU A 69 -13.58 5.77 -4.63
C LEU A 69 -14.33 4.55 -4.08
N THR A 70 -14.84 4.61 -2.86
CA THR A 70 -15.47 3.46 -2.22
C THR A 70 -17.00 3.53 -2.30
N ASN A 71 -17.63 4.61 -1.86
CA ASN A 71 -19.07 4.80 -1.88
C ASN A 71 -19.84 3.54 -1.43
N THR A 72 -19.43 2.99 -0.30
CA THR A 72 -19.98 1.76 0.27
C THR A 72 -20.80 2.08 1.53
N GLY A 73 -21.48 1.08 2.08
CA GLY A 73 -22.14 1.18 3.38
C GLY A 73 -21.28 0.64 4.53
N VAL A 74 -19.95 0.64 4.35
CA VAL A 74 -18.98 0.13 5.31
C VAL A 74 -17.88 1.17 5.50
N THR A 75 -17.44 1.38 6.71
CA THR A 75 -16.35 2.32 7.01
C THR A 75 -15.01 1.84 6.44
N GLU A 76 -14.38 2.73 5.67
CA GLU A 76 -13.00 2.63 5.21
C GLU A 76 -12.16 3.73 5.84
N THR A 77 -11.05 3.37 6.49
CA THR A 77 -10.20 4.30 7.24
C THR A 77 -8.72 4.15 6.90
N ALA A 78 -7.92 5.10 7.37
CA ALA A 78 -6.45 5.11 7.24
C ALA A 78 -5.97 4.85 5.81
N PRO A 79 -6.49 5.56 4.79
CA PRO A 79 -6.05 5.33 3.41
C PRO A 79 -4.61 5.82 3.21
N ALA A 80 -3.83 5.02 2.49
CA ALA A 80 -2.44 5.31 2.15
C ALA A 80 -2.16 5.00 0.67
N TRP A 81 -1.40 5.88 0.01
CA TRP A 81 -0.93 5.64 -1.35
C TRP A 81 0.12 4.53 -1.41
N SER A 82 0.08 3.70 -2.44
CA SER A 82 1.28 2.97 -2.82
C SER A 82 2.34 3.95 -3.35
N PRO A 83 3.64 3.70 -3.13
CA PRO A 83 4.70 4.60 -3.59
C PRO A 83 4.79 4.80 -5.10
N ASP A 84 4.20 3.91 -5.89
CA ASP A 84 4.08 4.02 -7.34
C ASP A 84 2.77 4.70 -7.81
N GLY A 85 1.87 5.01 -6.87
CA GLY A 85 0.58 5.65 -7.13
C GLY A 85 -0.46 4.76 -7.82
N LYS A 86 -0.24 3.45 -7.89
CA LYS A 86 -1.16 2.52 -8.56
C LYS A 86 -2.27 2.00 -7.66
N TYR A 87 -2.02 1.95 -6.35
CA TYR A 87 -2.93 1.38 -5.36
C TYR A 87 -3.19 2.35 -4.21
N ILE A 88 -4.37 2.22 -3.63
CA ILE A 88 -4.69 2.76 -2.31
C ILE A 88 -4.82 1.59 -1.34
N PHE A 89 -4.09 1.65 -0.23
CA PHE A 89 -4.23 0.74 0.91
C PHE A 89 -5.13 1.37 1.95
N PHE A 90 -5.93 0.58 2.65
CA PHE A 90 -6.86 1.08 3.65
C PHE A 90 -7.32 -0.02 4.60
N THR A 91 -7.93 0.40 5.69
CA THR A 91 -8.51 -0.48 6.70
C THR A 91 -10.03 -0.50 6.57
N SER A 92 -10.64 -1.68 6.60
CA SER A 92 -12.10 -1.83 6.53
C SER A 92 -12.59 -3.12 7.21
N ALA A 93 -13.83 -3.10 7.69
CA ALA A 93 -14.55 -4.27 8.21
C ALA A 93 -15.45 -4.94 7.14
N ARG A 94 -15.14 -4.77 5.86
CA ARG A 94 -16.01 -5.17 4.73
C ARG A 94 -16.31 -6.67 4.62
N THR A 95 -15.48 -7.54 5.22
CA THR A 95 -15.74 -9.00 5.26
C THR A 95 -16.74 -9.40 6.34
N ASP A 96 -16.85 -8.60 7.39
CA ASP A 96 -17.77 -8.82 8.50
C ASP A 96 -18.27 -7.45 9.01
N PRO A 97 -19.10 -6.77 8.20
CA PRO A 97 -19.55 -5.42 8.51
C PRO A 97 -20.44 -5.43 9.74
N PHE A 98 -20.16 -4.51 10.65
CA PHE A 98 -20.91 -4.31 11.88
C PHE A 98 -21.46 -2.88 11.94
N TYR A 99 -22.73 -2.72 12.25
CA TYR A 99 -23.38 -1.41 12.39
C TYR A 99 -23.97 -1.23 13.80
N PRO A 100 -23.79 -0.08 14.45
CA PRO A 100 -22.91 1.03 14.04
C PRO A 100 -21.46 0.59 13.96
N SER A 101 -20.70 1.18 13.05
CA SER A 101 -19.33 0.73 12.75
C SER A 101 -18.50 0.51 14.01
N GLY A 102 -17.89 -0.66 14.10
CA GLY A 102 -17.03 -1.08 15.19
C GLY A 102 -15.63 -1.39 14.69
N SER A 103 -14.73 -1.63 15.63
CA SER A 103 -13.34 -1.99 15.32
C SER A 103 -13.08 -3.51 15.31
N ALA A 104 -14.12 -4.33 15.44
CA ALA A 104 -13.98 -5.77 15.39
C ALA A 104 -13.80 -6.23 13.93
N ASN A 105 -12.88 -7.16 13.69
CA ASN A 105 -12.64 -7.80 12.39
C ASN A 105 -12.31 -6.81 11.24
N VAL A 106 -11.57 -5.76 11.55
CA VAL A 106 -11.03 -4.84 10.53
C VAL A 106 -9.75 -5.40 9.94
N HIS A 107 -9.64 -5.33 8.61
CA HIS A 107 -8.50 -5.87 7.87
C HIS A 107 -7.91 -4.83 6.92
N ILE A 108 -6.67 -5.07 6.48
CA ILE A 108 -6.00 -4.21 5.49
C ILE A 108 -6.33 -4.72 4.09
N TYR A 109 -6.82 -3.80 3.27
CA TYR A 109 -7.11 -4.03 1.86
C TYR A 109 -6.25 -3.13 0.98
N ARG A 110 -6.12 -3.49 -0.28
CA ARG A 110 -5.65 -2.60 -1.34
C ARG A 110 -6.68 -2.52 -2.46
N MET A 111 -6.75 -1.38 -3.10
CA MET A 111 -7.61 -1.12 -4.25
C MET A 111 -6.75 -0.64 -5.42
N ALA A 112 -6.80 -1.32 -6.55
CA ALA A 112 -6.14 -0.87 -7.76
C ALA A 112 -6.90 0.30 -8.40
N LEU A 113 -6.19 1.40 -8.70
CA LEU A 113 -6.79 2.61 -9.27
C LEU A 113 -7.11 2.47 -10.76
N ASN A 114 -6.52 1.49 -11.42
CA ASN A 114 -6.80 1.16 -12.82
C ASN A 114 -6.78 -0.35 -13.03
N ASN A 115 -7.19 -0.80 -14.20
CA ASN A 115 -6.98 -2.17 -14.63
C ASN A 115 -5.51 -2.32 -15.00
N TYR A 116 -4.77 -3.06 -14.18
CA TYR A 116 -3.38 -3.38 -14.45
C TYR A 116 -3.29 -4.85 -14.87
N ASP A 117 -2.54 -5.09 -15.93
CA ASP A 117 -2.28 -6.46 -16.35
C ASP A 117 -1.52 -7.20 -15.25
N ALA A 118 -1.89 -8.45 -15.02
CA ALA A 118 -1.12 -9.31 -14.14
C ALA A 118 0.31 -9.43 -14.67
N PRO A 119 1.33 -9.34 -13.80
CA PRO A 119 2.70 -9.51 -14.25
C PRO A 119 2.87 -10.88 -14.92
N PHE A 120 3.57 -10.94 -16.03
CA PHE A 120 3.84 -12.17 -16.79
C PHE A 120 5.30 -12.61 -16.60
N ARG A 121 5.48 -13.86 -16.23
CA ARG A 121 6.82 -14.48 -16.09
C ARG A 121 7.19 -15.27 -17.33
N ALA A 122 7.82 -14.61 -18.29
CA ALA A 122 8.30 -15.22 -19.51
C ALA A 122 9.30 -16.37 -19.22
N ASP A 123 10.14 -16.21 -18.22
CA ASP A 123 11.13 -17.19 -17.77
C ASP A 123 10.47 -18.52 -17.34
N LYS A 124 9.40 -18.48 -16.54
CA LYS A 124 8.66 -19.69 -16.16
C LYS A 124 7.89 -20.30 -17.32
N PHE A 125 7.39 -19.49 -18.23
CA PHE A 125 6.71 -19.99 -19.42
C PHE A 125 7.67 -20.76 -20.35
N ASP A 126 8.86 -20.22 -20.56
CA ASP A 126 9.90 -20.87 -21.36
C ASP A 126 10.41 -22.17 -20.70
N ASP A 127 10.44 -22.24 -19.36
CA ASP A 127 10.83 -23.44 -18.62
C ASP A 127 9.86 -24.61 -18.77
N LEU A 128 8.56 -24.35 -19.04
CA LEU A 128 7.57 -25.39 -19.31
C LEU A 128 7.87 -26.19 -20.60
N PHE A 129 8.61 -25.62 -21.53
CA PHE A 129 8.96 -26.22 -22.81
C PHE A 129 10.42 -26.73 -22.86
N LYS A 130 11.18 -26.57 -21.77
CA LYS A 130 12.51 -27.18 -21.66
C LYS A 130 12.36 -28.64 -21.27
N GLU A 131 12.81 -29.54 -22.14
CA GLU A 131 12.92 -30.94 -21.78
C GLU A 131 13.84 -31.09 -20.56
N THR A 132 13.32 -31.70 -19.50
CA THR A 132 14.11 -31.97 -18.29
C THR A 132 15.18 -33.00 -18.67
N PRO A 133 16.48 -32.68 -18.63
CA PRO A 133 17.51 -33.67 -18.86
C PRO A 133 17.37 -34.76 -17.79
N VAL A 134 17.15 -35.98 -18.19
CA VAL A 134 17.20 -37.14 -17.29
C VAL A 134 18.65 -37.26 -16.82
N ALA A 135 18.89 -36.85 -15.57
CA ALA A 135 20.24 -36.95 -15.00
C ALA A 135 20.68 -38.42 -14.88
N PRO A 136 21.85 -38.81 -15.43
CA PRO A 136 22.45 -40.09 -15.09
C PRO A 136 22.86 -40.06 -13.61
N LYS A 137 22.53 -41.09 -12.87
CA LYS A 137 23.06 -41.31 -11.53
C LYS A 137 24.57 -41.52 -11.63
N GLU A 138 25.35 -40.58 -11.14
CA GLU A 138 26.77 -40.79 -10.89
C GLU A 138 27.06 -40.80 -9.39
N VAL A 139 27.88 -41.79 -9.09
CA VAL A 139 28.40 -42.22 -7.78
C VAL A 139 29.51 -41.26 -7.38
N THR A 140 29.54 -40.88 -6.11
CA THR A 140 30.62 -40.12 -5.47
C THR A 140 31.95 -40.89 -5.50
N PRO A 141 33.13 -40.21 -5.56
CA PRO A 141 33.91 -40.12 -4.34
C PRO A 141 34.53 -38.73 -4.06
N SER A 142 34.89 -38.61 -2.81
CA SER A 142 35.44 -37.54 -2.02
C SER A 142 36.83 -37.01 -2.34
N GLU A 143 37.15 -35.87 -1.68
CA GLU A 143 38.49 -35.28 -1.36
C GLU A 143 39.07 -34.30 -2.43
N ASP A 144 39.58 -33.14 -2.14
CA ASP A 144 40.30 -32.52 -1.03
C ASP A 144 40.57 -31.02 -1.32
N LYS A 145 40.57 -30.23 -0.25
CA LYS A 145 41.25 -28.96 0.05
C LYS A 145 41.99 -28.19 -1.07
N LYS A 146 41.72 -26.87 -1.17
CA LYS A 146 42.71 -25.82 -0.79
C LYS A 146 42.17 -24.40 -0.88
N SER A 147 42.41 -23.68 0.19
CA SER A 147 42.31 -22.24 0.40
C SER A 147 43.02 -21.39 -0.66
N LYS A 148 42.44 -20.23 -1.02
CA LYS A 148 43.24 -19.03 -1.31
C LYS A 148 42.47 -17.76 -0.95
N LYS A 149 43.08 -17.03 -0.07
CA LYS A 149 42.94 -15.68 0.45
C LYS A 149 43.22 -14.63 -0.66
N THR A 150 42.59 -13.52 -0.58
CA THR A 150 42.96 -12.15 -0.99
C THR A 150 41.78 -11.48 -1.68
N THR A 151 41.44 -10.25 -1.50
CA THR A 151 41.97 -9.02 -0.90
C THR A 151 40.83 -8.03 -0.80
N ASP A 152 40.79 -7.29 0.28
CA ASP A 152 39.99 -6.07 0.46
C ASP A 152 40.25 -5.06 -0.66
N THR A 153 39.20 -4.56 -1.28
CA THR A 153 39.26 -3.28 -1.97
C THR A 153 38.11 -2.44 -1.50
N ALA A 154 38.40 -1.50 -0.62
CA ALA A 154 37.50 -0.46 -0.14
C ALA A 154 36.99 0.36 -1.34
N LYS A 155 35.74 0.21 -1.72
CA LYS A 155 35.06 1.13 -2.62
C LYS A 155 34.48 2.31 -1.81
N LYS A 156 35.14 3.43 -2.03
CA LYS A 156 34.74 4.79 -1.65
C LYS A 156 33.25 5.00 -1.95
N LYS A 157 32.44 5.24 -0.90
CA LYS A 157 31.06 5.73 -1.04
C LYS A 157 31.11 7.12 -1.66
N THR A 158 30.74 7.22 -2.92
CA THR A 158 30.32 8.47 -3.53
C THR A 158 28.87 8.68 -3.15
N ASP A 159 28.59 9.75 -2.42
CA ASP A 159 27.24 10.26 -2.18
C ASP A 159 26.61 10.61 -3.53
N VAL A 160 25.85 9.69 -4.09
CA VAL A 160 24.98 9.96 -5.23
C VAL A 160 23.74 10.62 -4.70
N LYS A 161 23.63 11.94 -4.90
CA LYS A 161 22.40 12.70 -4.73
C LYS A 161 21.27 11.96 -5.45
N PRO A 162 20.15 11.65 -4.79
CA PRO A 162 19.07 10.89 -5.44
C PRO A 162 18.56 11.67 -6.64
N THR A 163 18.68 11.09 -7.82
CA THR A 163 18.07 11.61 -9.04
C THR A 163 16.56 11.55 -8.85
N PRO A 164 15.79 12.63 -9.11
CA PRO A 164 14.34 12.59 -8.99
C PRO A 164 13.78 11.48 -9.89
N LYS A 165 13.10 10.52 -9.27
CA LYS A 165 12.37 9.49 -10.03
C LYS A 165 11.32 10.22 -10.88
N PRO A 166 11.18 9.91 -12.18
CA PRO A 166 10.16 10.55 -13.00
C PRO A 166 8.80 10.36 -12.33
N ALA A 167 8.02 11.44 -12.22
CA ALA A 167 6.71 11.42 -11.61
C ALA A 167 5.85 10.38 -12.34
N SER A 168 5.34 9.41 -11.59
CA SER A 168 4.46 8.38 -12.15
C SER A 168 3.14 9.02 -12.58
N VAL A 169 2.68 8.73 -13.79
CA VAL A 169 1.34 9.15 -14.23
C VAL A 169 0.33 8.29 -13.45
N ILE A 170 -0.52 8.95 -12.66
CA ILE A 170 -1.58 8.28 -11.92
C ILE A 170 -2.86 8.37 -12.74
N THR A 171 -3.43 7.21 -13.07
CA THR A 171 -4.70 7.11 -13.78
C THR A 171 -5.74 6.48 -12.86
N ILE A 172 -6.86 7.16 -12.68
CA ILE A 172 -7.97 6.68 -11.84
C ILE A 172 -9.14 6.30 -12.75
N ASN A 173 -9.42 5.01 -12.83
CA ASN A 173 -10.58 4.45 -13.50
C ASN A 173 -11.60 4.02 -12.44
N THR A 174 -12.75 4.67 -12.42
CA THR A 174 -13.81 4.37 -11.43
C THR A 174 -14.74 3.23 -11.86
N GLN A 175 -14.66 2.79 -13.11
CA GLN A 175 -15.49 1.69 -13.59
C GLN A 175 -15.10 0.39 -12.86
N ASN A 176 -16.05 -0.22 -12.15
CA ASN A 176 -15.87 -1.45 -11.39
C ASN A 176 -14.69 -1.41 -10.41
N ILE A 177 -14.43 -0.24 -9.82
CA ILE A 177 -13.28 -0.03 -8.93
C ILE A 177 -13.35 -0.93 -7.68
N LEU A 178 -14.55 -1.21 -7.18
CA LEU A 178 -14.76 -2.07 -6.01
C LEU A 178 -14.40 -3.53 -6.27
N ASP A 179 -14.46 -4.00 -7.52
CA ASP A 179 -14.06 -5.36 -7.90
C ASP A 179 -12.54 -5.55 -7.87
N ARG A 180 -11.79 -4.43 -7.79
CA ARG A 180 -10.32 -4.42 -7.70
C ARG A 180 -9.79 -4.29 -6.28
N ILE A 181 -10.64 -4.56 -5.29
CA ILE A 181 -10.25 -4.56 -3.89
C ILE A 181 -9.80 -5.97 -3.48
N GLU A 182 -8.60 -6.05 -2.92
CA GLU A 182 -7.97 -7.29 -2.50
C GLU A 182 -7.59 -7.23 -1.02
N LEU A 183 -7.76 -8.33 -0.31
CA LEU A 183 -7.29 -8.49 1.06
C LEU A 183 -5.76 -8.61 1.09
N VAL A 184 -5.11 -7.82 1.93
CA VAL A 184 -3.64 -7.79 2.06
C VAL A 184 -3.17 -8.48 3.33
N SER A 185 -3.83 -8.22 4.45
CA SER A 185 -3.50 -8.78 5.76
C SER A 185 -4.14 -10.16 5.98
N PRO A 186 -3.78 -10.89 7.03
CA PRO A 186 -4.51 -12.09 7.44
C PRO A 186 -6.01 -11.81 7.62
N GLY A 187 -6.87 -12.75 7.20
CA GLY A 187 -8.33 -12.63 7.23
C GLY A 187 -8.95 -12.91 8.60
N PHE A 188 -8.21 -12.77 9.70
CA PHE A 188 -8.68 -12.98 11.06
C PHE A 188 -7.98 -12.05 12.05
N GLY A 189 -8.61 -11.80 13.19
CA GLY A 189 -8.21 -10.76 14.12
C GLY A 189 -8.56 -9.37 13.62
N SER A 190 -7.99 -8.35 14.24
CA SER A 190 -8.18 -6.95 13.86
C SER A 190 -6.85 -6.30 13.50
N GLN A 191 -6.84 -5.47 12.45
CA GLN A 191 -5.66 -4.75 11.98
C GLN A 191 -5.95 -3.25 11.89
N PHE A 192 -4.97 -2.43 12.33
CA PHE A 192 -5.09 -0.98 12.35
C PHE A 192 -3.81 -0.29 11.87
N GLY A 193 -4.01 0.87 11.30
CA GLY A 193 -2.94 1.68 10.77
C GLY A 193 -2.37 1.07 9.50
N THR A 194 -1.95 1.90 8.56
CA THR A 194 -1.42 1.42 7.28
C THR A 194 -0.31 2.33 6.83
N ASP A 195 0.92 1.86 6.95
CA ASP A 195 2.10 2.51 6.38
C ASP A 195 2.65 1.66 5.23
N VAL A 196 2.90 2.28 4.08
CA VAL A 196 3.27 1.58 2.85
C VAL A 196 4.60 2.07 2.33
N PHE A 197 5.52 1.14 2.11
CA PHE A 197 6.86 1.41 1.57
C PHE A 197 7.16 0.48 0.41
N ALA A 198 8.01 0.93 -0.52
CA ALA A 198 8.51 0.10 -1.60
C ALA A 198 10.04 0.06 -1.62
N LYS A 199 10.60 -1.10 -1.93
CA LYS A 199 12.03 -1.28 -2.17
C LYS A 199 12.24 -2.32 -3.27
N GLY A 200 12.77 -1.88 -4.38
CA GLY A 200 12.85 -2.70 -5.59
C GLY A 200 11.44 -2.99 -6.11
N ASP A 201 11.14 -4.24 -6.34
CA ASP A 201 9.85 -4.77 -6.78
C ASP A 201 8.90 -5.15 -5.63
N LYS A 202 9.35 -4.99 -4.38
CA LYS A 202 8.59 -5.37 -3.18
C LYS A 202 7.87 -4.18 -2.58
N THR A 203 6.62 -4.40 -2.20
CA THR A 203 5.84 -3.47 -1.39
C THR A 203 5.69 -4.04 0.02
N TYR A 204 6.00 -3.22 1.02
CA TYR A 204 5.90 -3.55 2.44
C TYR A 204 4.76 -2.76 3.06
N VAL A 205 3.83 -3.45 3.69
CA VAL A 205 2.69 -2.87 4.38
C VAL A 205 2.83 -3.16 5.86
N PHE A 206 2.98 -2.10 6.67
CA PHE A 206 3.10 -2.20 8.13
C PHE A 206 1.78 -1.84 8.78
N TYR A 207 1.40 -2.59 9.80
CA TYR A 207 0.16 -2.39 10.54
C TYR A 207 0.23 -3.06 11.92
N SER A 208 -0.61 -2.61 12.83
CA SER A 208 -0.84 -3.27 14.12
C SER A 208 -1.88 -4.37 13.95
N SER A 209 -1.64 -5.56 14.54
CA SER A 209 -2.56 -6.70 14.44
C SER A 209 -2.54 -7.56 15.69
N ASN A 210 -3.68 -8.18 15.99
CA ASN A 210 -3.84 -9.15 17.07
C ASN A 210 -4.13 -10.57 16.59
N HIS A 211 -3.92 -10.86 15.30
CA HIS A 211 -4.23 -12.16 14.70
C HIS A 211 -3.44 -13.32 15.29
N GLU A 212 -2.29 -13.08 15.92
CA GLU A 212 -1.53 -14.08 16.65
C GLU A 212 -1.74 -13.94 18.16
N GLY A 213 -2.42 -14.90 18.75
CA GLY A 213 -2.59 -14.99 20.23
C GLY A 213 -3.44 -13.88 20.85
N GLY A 214 -4.18 -13.09 20.06
CA GLY A 214 -5.10 -12.07 20.52
C GLY A 214 -4.46 -10.79 21.10
N LYS A 215 -3.13 -10.69 21.15
CA LYS A 215 -2.41 -9.49 21.57
C LYS A 215 -1.93 -8.70 20.36
N PHE A 216 -2.06 -7.38 20.44
CA PHE A 216 -1.56 -6.52 19.38
C PHE A 216 -0.03 -6.54 19.31
N GLY A 217 0.49 -6.54 18.10
CA GLY A 217 1.88 -6.42 17.75
C GLY A 217 2.03 -5.71 16.41
N LEU A 218 3.24 -5.28 16.10
CA LEU A 218 3.56 -4.71 14.79
C LEU A 218 3.85 -5.84 13.80
N TYR A 219 3.16 -5.83 12.68
CA TYR A 219 3.32 -6.80 11.60
C TYR A 219 3.66 -6.10 10.30
N ARG A 220 4.26 -6.87 9.41
CA ARG A 220 4.57 -6.47 8.05
C ARG A 220 4.06 -7.53 7.08
N THR A 221 3.26 -7.12 6.10
CA THR A 221 2.98 -7.94 4.93
C THR A 221 3.86 -7.50 3.78
N THR A 222 4.59 -8.45 3.19
CA THR A 222 5.39 -8.24 2.00
C THR A 222 4.60 -8.73 0.79
N ILE A 223 4.45 -7.85 -0.20
CA ILE A 223 3.81 -8.11 -1.48
C ILE A 223 4.91 -8.11 -2.54
N GLU A 224 5.10 -9.24 -3.20
CA GLU A 224 6.06 -9.43 -4.29
C GLU A 224 5.33 -9.89 -5.55
N PRO A 225 5.78 -9.47 -6.75
CA PRO A 225 5.24 -10.02 -7.98
C PRO A 225 5.37 -11.55 -7.99
N PHE A 226 4.32 -12.24 -8.39
CA PHE A 226 4.27 -13.71 -8.55
C PHE A 226 4.32 -14.55 -7.27
N GLU A 227 4.46 -13.94 -6.11
CA GLU A 227 4.51 -14.65 -4.84
C GLU A 227 3.25 -14.37 -4.00
N ALA A 228 2.88 -15.31 -3.16
CA ALA A 228 1.81 -15.07 -2.18
C ALA A 228 2.25 -14.02 -1.15
N ASN A 229 1.30 -13.23 -0.67
CA ASN A 229 1.57 -12.27 0.41
C ASN A 229 2.15 -13.00 1.63
N LYS A 230 3.26 -12.47 2.14
CA LYS A 230 3.93 -13.01 3.32
C LYS A 230 3.81 -12.05 4.48
N THR A 231 3.15 -12.49 5.55
CA THR A 231 3.02 -11.71 6.80
C THR A 231 4.00 -12.22 7.85
N GLU A 232 4.67 -11.30 8.53
CA GLU A 232 5.58 -11.60 9.61
C GLU A 232 5.50 -10.56 10.73
N LYS A 233 5.71 -10.99 11.96
CA LYS A 233 5.78 -10.12 13.13
C LYS A 233 7.11 -9.36 13.14
N VAL A 234 7.03 -8.05 13.36
CA VAL A 234 8.20 -7.16 13.40
C VAL A 234 8.54 -6.75 14.82
N GLY A 235 7.52 -6.63 15.69
CA GLY A 235 7.72 -6.24 17.07
C GLY A 235 6.48 -6.48 17.93
N ASP A 236 6.66 -6.45 19.23
CA ASP A 236 5.57 -6.48 20.21
C ASP A 236 4.98 -5.06 20.32
N GLY A 237 3.65 -4.99 20.53
CA GLY A 237 2.92 -3.75 20.77
C GLY A 237 2.85 -3.42 22.26
#